data_4567248e82bb440f492c69cccc5ba83e
#
_entry.id   4567248e82bb440f492c69cccc5ba83e
#
_cell.length_a   1.000
_cell.length_b   1.000
_cell.length_c   1.000
_cell.angle_alpha   90.00
_cell.angle_beta   90.00
_cell.angle_gamma   90.00
#
_symmetry.space_group_name_H-M   'P 1'
#
loop_
_entity.id
_entity.type
_entity.pdbx_description
1 polymer ?
#
loop_
_entity_poly.entity_id
_entity_poly.type
_entity_poly.pdbx_seq_one_letter_code
_entity_poly.pdbx_strand_id
1 'polypeptide(L)'
;VGEAGIVDLATEDLSRLSQQLEYQRLMKEGYHFTWYDQLPEELHQAVNEVSQKWLHGAREKYFSVGRFDESYVLSSGVGIVRKDQKVVGFITAQPMTKEQAGYDLLRILPEEPEELADYLLANLFIVYEKMGYLEANLGLAPLANVGETDFSFFQEKVMHIVYNYGNFFYSFQSAYEKKLKYVDHWEGRYFAYRKGSNFGFATMQLLSLIGKEKGN
;
A
#
# COMPACT_ATOMS: atom_id res chain seq x y z
N VAL A 1 -8.77 12.35 -4.82
CA VAL A 1 -8.02 13.61 -4.64
C VAL A 1 -6.95 13.37 -3.59
N GLY A 2 -5.73 13.75 -3.89
CA GLY A 2 -4.54 13.52 -3.11
C GLY A 2 -3.36 13.29 -4.03
N GLU A 3 -2.30 12.69 -3.52
CA GLU A 3 -1.09 12.42 -4.28
C GLU A 3 -0.67 10.97 -4.15
N ALA A 4 -0.06 10.41 -5.19
CA ALA A 4 0.61 9.13 -5.13
C ALA A 4 2.11 9.34 -4.92
N GLY A 5 2.69 8.64 -3.96
CA GLY A 5 4.13 8.69 -3.71
C GLY A 5 4.89 7.81 -4.69
N ILE A 6 5.90 8.36 -5.34
CA ILE A 6 6.74 7.66 -6.31
C ILE A 6 8.17 7.58 -5.78
N VAL A 7 8.77 6.41 -5.92
CA VAL A 7 10.18 6.11 -5.63
C VAL A 7 10.88 5.91 -6.96
N ASP A 8 11.96 6.64 -7.22
CA ASP A 8 12.78 6.50 -8.42
C ASP A 8 13.83 5.39 -8.20
N LEU A 9 13.59 4.25 -8.83
CA LEU A 9 14.47 3.07 -8.71
C LEU A 9 15.73 3.17 -9.58
N ALA A 10 15.73 4.06 -10.58
CA ALA A 10 16.84 4.20 -11.51
C ALA A 10 17.96 5.10 -10.98
N THR A 11 17.62 6.10 -10.16
CA THR A 11 18.59 7.08 -9.62
C THR A 11 18.98 6.80 -8.17
N GLU A 12 18.18 6.04 -7.46
CA GLU A 12 18.42 5.70 -6.06
C GLU A 12 19.43 4.57 -5.89
N ASP A 13 20.39 4.77 -5.01
CA ASP A 13 21.20 3.66 -4.50
C ASP A 13 20.37 2.86 -3.47
N LEU A 14 19.60 1.89 -3.97
CA LEU A 14 18.76 1.04 -3.13
C LEU A 14 19.56 0.20 -2.12
N SER A 15 20.89 0.10 -2.29
CA SER A 15 21.75 -0.56 -1.31
C SER A 15 21.69 0.12 0.06
N ARG A 16 21.43 1.42 0.10
CA ARG A 16 21.20 2.18 1.35
C ARG A 16 20.05 1.60 2.18
N LEU A 17 18.99 1.10 1.54
CA LEU A 17 17.84 0.53 2.24
C LEU A 17 18.23 -0.74 3.00
N SER A 18 19.05 -1.60 2.36
CA SER A 18 19.55 -2.80 3.01
C SER A 18 20.63 -2.53 4.06
N GLN A 19 21.22 -1.33 4.07
CA GLN A 19 22.23 -0.89 5.06
C GLN A 19 21.59 -0.20 6.28
N GLN A 20 20.28 0.08 6.28
CA GLN A 20 19.60 0.65 7.45
C GLN A 20 19.72 -0.28 8.67
N LEU A 21 19.85 0.32 9.84
CA LEU A 21 20.07 -0.44 11.09
C LEU A 21 18.96 -1.44 11.37
N GLU A 22 17.70 -1.03 11.13
CA GLU A 22 16.50 -1.86 11.34
C GLU A 22 16.47 -3.05 10.38
N TYR A 23 16.82 -2.83 9.11
CA TYR A 23 16.92 -3.89 8.11
C TYR A 23 17.96 -4.94 8.52
N GLN A 24 19.16 -4.48 8.90
CA GLN A 24 20.26 -5.34 9.32
C GLN A 24 19.92 -6.08 10.63
N ARG A 25 19.21 -5.43 11.54
CA ARG A 25 18.72 -6.05 12.78
C ARG A 25 17.79 -7.20 12.47
N LEU A 26 16.77 -6.98 11.64
CA LEU A 26 15.81 -8.02 11.27
C LEU A 26 16.48 -9.21 10.60
N MET A 27 17.44 -8.98 9.70
CA MET A 27 18.23 -10.08 9.12
C MET A 27 18.97 -10.90 10.18
N LYS A 28 19.61 -10.25 11.16
CA LYS A 28 20.31 -10.91 12.27
C LYS A 28 19.35 -11.67 13.21
N GLU A 29 18.13 -11.19 13.35
CA GLU A 29 17.07 -11.84 14.12
C GLU A 29 16.40 -13.01 13.37
N GLY A 30 16.87 -13.36 12.17
CA GLY A 30 16.43 -14.52 11.41
C GLY A 30 15.26 -14.27 10.46
N TYR A 31 14.96 -13.00 10.15
CA TYR A 31 14.00 -12.69 9.10
C TYR A 31 14.63 -12.81 7.72
N HIS A 32 13.99 -13.60 6.83
CA HIS A 32 14.48 -13.88 5.49
C HIS A 32 13.37 -13.58 4.47
N PHE A 33 13.70 -12.69 3.51
CA PHE A 33 12.83 -12.39 2.39
C PHE A 33 13.09 -13.37 1.23
N THR A 34 12.03 -13.81 0.57
CA THR A 34 12.08 -14.61 -0.66
C THR A 34 11.02 -14.10 -1.64
N TRP A 35 11.42 -13.88 -2.88
CA TRP A 35 10.53 -13.52 -3.96
C TRP A 35 10.06 -14.76 -4.73
N TYR A 36 8.78 -14.75 -5.14
CA TYR A 36 8.17 -15.75 -5.99
C TYR A 36 7.39 -15.05 -7.12
N ASP A 37 7.69 -15.38 -8.38
CA ASP A 37 6.91 -14.88 -9.53
C ASP A 37 5.50 -15.50 -9.55
N GLN A 38 5.39 -16.73 -9.04
CA GLN A 38 4.14 -17.42 -8.73
C GLN A 38 4.27 -18.08 -7.36
N LEU A 39 3.26 -17.88 -6.51
CA LEU A 39 3.29 -18.44 -5.16
C LEU A 39 3.20 -19.96 -5.20
N PRO A 40 4.16 -20.72 -4.65
CA PRO A 40 4.09 -22.17 -4.52
C PRO A 40 2.88 -22.63 -3.72
N GLU A 41 2.27 -23.76 -4.13
CA GLU A 41 1.04 -24.28 -3.52
C GLU A 41 1.19 -24.56 -2.01
N GLU A 42 2.35 -25.03 -1.59
CA GLU A 42 2.67 -25.29 -0.19
C GLU A 42 2.65 -24.03 0.69
N LEU A 43 2.69 -22.82 0.10
CA LEU A 43 2.67 -21.54 0.82
C LEU A 43 1.28 -20.89 0.87
N HIS A 44 0.31 -21.36 0.09
CA HIS A 44 -1.01 -20.75 -0.01
C HIS A 44 -1.69 -20.65 1.34
N GLN A 45 -1.70 -21.77 2.10
CA GLN A 45 -2.30 -21.78 3.42
C GLN A 45 -1.61 -20.80 4.37
N ALA A 46 -0.28 -20.77 4.38
CA ALA A 46 0.47 -19.89 5.27
C ALA A 46 0.23 -18.39 4.97
N VAL A 47 0.18 -18.01 3.69
CA VAL A 47 -0.14 -16.65 3.27
C VAL A 47 -1.57 -16.26 3.65
N ASN A 48 -2.53 -17.18 3.46
CA ASN A 48 -3.92 -16.97 3.90
C ASN A 48 -4.00 -16.79 5.43
N GLU A 49 -3.30 -17.60 6.21
CA GLU A 49 -3.27 -17.48 7.67
C GLU A 49 -2.71 -16.12 8.12
N VAL A 50 -1.63 -15.63 7.51
CA VAL A 50 -1.11 -14.28 7.77
C VAL A 50 -2.17 -13.23 7.49
N SER A 51 -2.85 -13.36 6.33
CA SER A 51 -3.90 -12.45 5.92
C SER A 51 -5.07 -12.41 6.92
N GLN A 52 -5.56 -13.56 7.36
CA GLN A 52 -6.66 -13.66 8.33
C GLN A 52 -6.29 -13.08 9.70
N LYS A 53 -5.07 -13.37 10.19
CA LYS A 53 -4.59 -12.82 11.47
C LYS A 53 -4.39 -11.31 11.41
N TRP A 54 -3.87 -10.79 10.29
CA TRP A 54 -3.71 -9.34 10.07
C TRP A 54 -5.04 -8.60 10.16
N LEU A 55 -6.13 -9.19 9.67
CA LEU A 55 -7.47 -8.60 9.72
C LEU A 55 -8.03 -8.50 11.15
N HIS A 56 -7.55 -9.28 12.12
CA HIS A 56 -8.08 -9.33 13.49
C HIS A 56 -9.61 -9.46 13.58
N GLY A 57 -10.23 -10.15 12.63
CA GLY A 57 -11.68 -10.25 12.52
C GLY A 57 -12.35 -9.02 11.93
N ALA A 58 -11.58 -8.00 11.53
CA ALA A 58 -12.11 -6.88 10.76
C ALA A 58 -12.52 -7.34 9.34
N ARG A 59 -13.45 -6.62 8.76
CA ARG A 59 -13.87 -6.89 7.38
C ARG A 59 -12.90 -6.27 6.39
N GLU A 60 -12.64 -6.96 5.31
CA GLU A 60 -11.86 -6.42 4.20
C GLU A 60 -12.59 -5.23 3.55
N LYS A 61 -11.83 -4.18 3.24
CA LYS A 61 -12.34 -3.04 2.48
C LYS A 61 -12.32 -3.37 0.99
N TYR A 62 -13.25 -2.78 0.25
CA TYR A 62 -13.36 -2.96 -1.20
C TYR A 62 -13.00 -1.68 -1.95
N PHE A 63 -12.83 -1.80 -3.24
CA PHE A 63 -12.76 -0.77 -4.25
C PHE A 63 -11.46 0.03 -4.32
N SER A 64 -10.90 0.51 -3.22
CA SER A 64 -9.68 1.34 -3.24
C SER A 64 -8.50 0.70 -2.53
N VAL A 65 -8.72 -0.46 -1.94
CA VAL A 65 -7.70 -1.22 -1.20
C VAL A 65 -7.78 -2.66 -1.66
N GLY A 66 -6.63 -3.30 -1.85
CA GLY A 66 -6.56 -4.70 -2.21
C GLY A 66 -7.25 -5.60 -1.20
N ARG A 67 -8.02 -6.52 -1.72
CA ARG A 67 -8.62 -7.59 -0.96
C ARG A 67 -7.80 -8.86 -1.16
N PHE A 68 -7.68 -9.65 -0.10
CA PHE A 68 -7.15 -11.00 -0.24
C PHE A 68 -8.15 -11.86 -1.03
N ASP A 69 -7.76 -12.19 -2.24
CA ASP A 69 -8.42 -13.18 -3.09
C ASP A 69 -7.35 -14.18 -3.48
N GLU A 70 -7.60 -15.46 -3.22
CA GLU A 70 -6.61 -16.51 -3.44
C GLU A 70 -6.15 -16.55 -4.89
N SER A 71 -7.08 -16.49 -5.84
CA SER A 71 -6.78 -16.53 -7.27
C SER A 71 -5.94 -15.33 -7.71
N TYR A 72 -6.17 -14.16 -7.12
CA TYR A 72 -5.39 -12.95 -7.37
C TYR A 72 -3.96 -13.08 -6.81
N VAL A 73 -3.82 -13.52 -5.56
CA VAL A 73 -2.50 -13.69 -4.93
C VAL A 73 -1.68 -14.74 -5.67
N LEU A 74 -2.31 -15.83 -6.15
CA LEU A 74 -1.65 -16.86 -6.94
C LEU A 74 -1.17 -16.39 -8.31
N SER A 75 -1.83 -15.39 -8.89
CA SER A 75 -1.45 -14.82 -10.19
C SER A 75 -0.48 -13.64 -10.10
N SER A 76 -0.21 -13.17 -8.88
CA SER A 76 0.68 -12.03 -8.62
C SER A 76 2.07 -12.51 -8.24
N GLY A 77 3.10 -11.68 -8.51
CA GLY A 77 4.39 -11.85 -7.86
C GLY A 77 4.27 -11.57 -6.35
N VAL A 78 4.87 -12.39 -5.51
CA VAL A 78 4.73 -12.32 -4.05
C VAL A 78 6.09 -12.37 -3.36
N GLY A 79 6.37 -11.35 -2.56
CA GLY A 79 7.48 -11.36 -1.60
C GLY A 79 7.01 -11.91 -0.25
N ILE A 80 7.73 -12.87 0.29
CA ILE A 80 7.41 -13.52 1.57
C ILE A 80 8.56 -13.32 2.54
N VAL A 81 8.24 -12.96 3.78
CA VAL A 81 9.19 -13.01 4.89
C VAL A 81 8.90 -14.19 5.80
N ARG A 82 9.96 -14.95 6.08
CA ARG A 82 9.95 -16.03 7.08
C ARG A 82 10.85 -15.69 8.26
N LYS A 83 10.43 -16.17 9.43
CA LYS A 83 11.24 -16.28 10.63
C LYS A 83 11.11 -17.71 11.17
N ASP A 84 12.21 -18.37 11.45
CA ASP A 84 12.23 -19.77 11.94
C ASP A 84 11.34 -20.71 11.08
N GLN A 85 11.45 -20.61 9.77
CA GLN A 85 10.67 -21.33 8.74
C GLN A 85 9.17 -20.98 8.68
N LYS A 86 8.64 -20.16 9.59
CA LYS A 86 7.24 -19.71 9.59
C LYS A 86 7.09 -18.47 8.71
N VAL A 87 6.07 -18.42 7.88
CA VAL A 87 5.69 -17.21 7.13
C VAL A 87 5.09 -16.20 8.12
N VAL A 88 5.70 -15.02 8.21
CA VAL A 88 5.31 -13.96 9.15
C VAL A 88 4.81 -12.69 8.48
N GLY A 89 5.03 -12.56 7.18
CA GLY A 89 4.52 -11.45 6.39
C GLY A 89 4.66 -11.70 4.89
N PHE A 90 3.89 -10.94 4.11
CA PHE A 90 3.98 -10.97 2.65
C PHE A 90 3.59 -9.63 2.04
N ILE A 91 4.03 -9.44 0.79
CA ILE A 91 3.69 -8.31 -0.06
C ILE A 91 3.41 -8.80 -1.48
N THR A 92 2.34 -8.29 -2.13
CA THR A 92 2.02 -8.64 -3.52
C THR A 92 2.43 -7.53 -4.46
N ALA A 93 3.02 -7.90 -5.61
CA ALA A 93 3.34 -6.94 -6.66
C ALA A 93 2.09 -6.53 -7.43
N GLN A 94 2.10 -5.28 -7.87
CA GLN A 94 1.09 -4.73 -8.77
C GLN A 94 1.77 -4.05 -9.97
N PRO A 95 2.05 -4.78 -11.05
CA PRO A 95 2.52 -4.16 -12.28
C PRO A 95 1.51 -3.14 -12.81
N MET A 96 1.95 -1.92 -13.11
CA MET A 96 1.07 -0.83 -13.56
C MET A 96 1.34 -0.44 -15.01
N THR A 97 2.62 -0.27 -15.36
CA THR A 97 3.09 0.00 -16.70
C THR A 97 4.34 -0.83 -16.99
N LYS A 98 5.01 -0.60 -18.14
CA LYS A 98 6.31 -1.23 -18.43
C LYS A 98 7.45 -0.71 -17.54
N GLU A 99 7.29 0.49 -16.99
CA GLU A 99 8.32 1.21 -16.25
C GLU A 99 7.97 1.38 -14.77
N GLN A 100 6.69 1.24 -14.39
CA GLN A 100 6.21 1.50 -13.05
C GLN A 100 5.46 0.28 -12.49
N ALA A 101 5.77 -0.09 -11.25
CA ALA A 101 5.05 -1.10 -10.48
C ALA A 101 4.74 -0.58 -9.07
N GLY A 102 3.65 -1.03 -8.50
CA GLY A 102 3.25 -0.76 -7.13
C GLY A 102 3.09 -2.04 -6.33
N TYR A 103 2.51 -1.93 -5.16
CA TYR A 103 2.08 -3.09 -4.38
C TYR A 103 0.59 -2.95 -4.02
N ASP A 104 -0.05 -4.08 -3.75
CA ASP A 104 -1.46 -4.09 -3.36
C ASP A 104 -1.64 -4.55 -1.92
N LEU A 105 -1.26 -5.78 -1.60
CA LEU A 105 -1.33 -6.30 -0.24
C LEU A 105 0.05 -6.26 0.41
N LEU A 106 0.12 -5.64 1.59
CA LEU A 106 1.23 -5.73 2.51
C LEU A 106 0.65 -6.13 3.87
N ARG A 107 0.94 -7.36 4.31
CA ARG A 107 0.39 -7.92 5.55
C ARG A 107 1.47 -8.62 6.36
N ILE A 108 1.49 -8.31 7.63
CA ILE A 108 2.40 -8.92 8.62
C ILE A 108 1.58 -9.47 9.79
N LEU A 109 2.08 -10.47 10.45
CA LEU A 109 1.45 -10.98 11.66
C LEU A 109 1.44 -9.90 12.74
N PRO A 110 0.35 -9.76 13.52
CA PRO A 110 0.22 -8.71 14.53
C PRO A 110 1.26 -8.73 15.63
N GLU A 111 1.82 -9.90 15.91
CA GLU A 111 2.87 -10.11 16.90
C GLU A 111 4.28 -9.69 16.42
N GLU A 112 4.45 -9.40 15.14
CA GLU A 112 5.73 -9.02 14.52
C GLU A 112 5.99 -7.51 14.63
N PRO A 113 7.25 -7.07 14.58
CA PRO A 113 7.60 -5.65 14.65
C PRO A 113 7.08 -4.88 13.43
N GLU A 114 6.64 -3.62 13.64
CA GLU A 114 6.12 -2.76 12.55
C GLU A 114 7.15 -2.52 11.45
N GLU A 115 8.44 -2.50 11.79
CA GLU A 115 9.56 -2.32 10.85
C GLU A 115 9.65 -3.45 9.80
N LEU A 116 8.94 -4.57 10.03
CA LEU A 116 8.87 -5.64 9.03
C LEU A 116 8.14 -5.19 7.76
N ALA A 117 7.23 -4.20 7.86
CA ALA A 117 6.61 -3.59 6.69
C ALA A 117 7.66 -2.86 5.82
N ASP A 118 8.58 -2.14 6.46
CA ASP A 118 9.66 -1.45 5.78
C ASP A 118 10.66 -2.42 5.15
N TYR A 119 10.94 -3.52 5.84
CA TYR A 119 11.78 -4.60 5.33
C TYR A 119 11.17 -5.25 4.06
N LEU A 120 9.85 -5.48 4.05
CA LEU A 120 9.12 -5.98 2.87
C LEU A 120 9.20 -5.00 1.70
N LEU A 121 8.96 -3.70 1.95
CA LEU A 121 9.02 -2.66 0.91
C LEU A 121 10.43 -2.51 0.34
N ALA A 122 11.45 -2.44 1.18
CA ALA A 122 12.84 -2.32 0.73
C ALA A 122 13.25 -3.50 -0.17
N ASN A 123 12.88 -4.71 0.21
CA ASN A 123 13.15 -5.89 -0.61
C ASN A 123 12.35 -5.88 -1.93
N LEU A 124 11.10 -5.41 -1.92
CA LEU A 124 10.30 -5.28 -3.13
C LEU A 124 10.94 -4.29 -4.12
N PHE A 125 11.45 -3.14 -3.64
CA PHE A 125 12.13 -2.17 -4.50
C PHE A 125 13.38 -2.78 -5.15
N ILE A 126 14.18 -3.54 -4.40
CA ILE A 126 15.35 -4.27 -4.92
C ILE A 126 14.93 -5.29 -5.99
N VAL A 127 13.78 -5.96 -5.80
CA VAL A 127 13.22 -6.88 -6.80
C VAL A 127 12.81 -6.12 -8.06
N TYR A 128 12.12 -4.99 -7.93
CA TYR A 128 11.67 -4.18 -9.05
C TYR A 128 12.81 -3.60 -9.86
N GLU A 129 13.85 -3.08 -9.21
CA GLU A 129 15.08 -2.65 -9.87
C GLU A 129 15.67 -3.78 -10.74
N LYS A 130 15.83 -4.99 -10.17
CA LYS A 130 16.31 -6.15 -10.89
C LYS A 130 15.43 -6.61 -12.04
N MET A 131 14.13 -6.36 -11.97
CA MET A 131 13.16 -6.61 -13.05
C MET A 131 13.18 -5.54 -14.13
N GLY A 132 13.89 -4.42 -13.91
CA GLY A 132 14.03 -3.31 -14.85
C GLY A 132 12.91 -2.26 -14.76
N TYR A 133 12.12 -2.24 -13.68
CA TYR A 133 11.24 -1.12 -13.41
C TYR A 133 12.05 0.13 -13.05
N LEU A 134 11.59 1.28 -13.51
CA LEU A 134 12.22 2.57 -13.24
C LEU A 134 11.63 3.25 -12.00
N GLU A 135 10.39 2.93 -11.67
CA GLU A 135 9.65 3.56 -10.58
C GLU A 135 8.84 2.56 -9.75
N ALA A 136 8.80 2.79 -8.43
CA ALA A 136 7.88 2.13 -7.53
C ALA A 136 6.79 3.10 -7.06
N ASN A 137 5.51 2.73 -7.25
CA ASN A 137 4.36 3.53 -6.84
C ASN A 137 3.83 3.03 -5.49
N LEU A 138 3.94 3.85 -4.48
CA LEU A 138 3.49 3.55 -3.11
C LEU A 138 1.97 3.73 -2.92
N GLY A 139 1.25 4.04 -4.01
CA GLY A 139 -0.18 4.26 -3.97
C GLY A 139 -0.58 5.63 -3.42
N LEU A 140 -1.88 5.85 -3.40
CA LEU A 140 -2.48 7.12 -3.00
C LEU A 140 -2.23 7.45 -1.52
N ALA A 141 -1.82 8.69 -1.25
CA ALA A 141 -1.97 9.35 0.03
C ALA A 141 -3.19 10.29 -0.07
N PRO A 142 -4.36 9.87 0.38
CA PRO A 142 -5.58 10.66 0.25
C PRO A 142 -5.46 11.98 0.99
N LEU A 143 -5.90 13.06 0.36
CA LEU A 143 -5.88 14.42 0.90
C LEU A 143 -4.48 14.99 1.21
N ALA A 144 -3.40 14.30 0.85
CA ALA A 144 -2.06 14.86 0.94
C ALA A 144 -1.97 16.14 0.08
N ASN A 145 -1.39 17.20 0.65
CA ASN A 145 -1.19 18.53 0.05
C ASN A 145 -2.47 19.18 -0.53
N VAL A 146 -3.65 18.73 -0.09
CA VAL A 146 -4.93 19.33 -0.46
C VAL A 146 -5.20 20.51 0.45
N GLY A 147 -5.23 21.75 -0.11
CA GLY A 147 -5.56 22.95 0.64
C GLY A 147 -4.44 23.99 0.71
N GLU A 148 -3.29 23.74 0.10
CA GLU A 148 -2.20 24.72 0.01
C GLU A 148 -2.42 25.77 -1.11
N THR A 149 -3.45 25.61 -1.95
CA THR A 149 -3.79 26.56 -3.00
C THR A 149 -5.07 27.33 -2.69
N ASP A 150 -5.09 28.63 -3.03
CA ASP A 150 -6.13 29.65 -2.73
C ASP A 150 -7.58 29.39 -3.20
N PHE A 151 -7.99 28.13 -3.43
CA PHE A 151 -9.35 27.77 -3.82
C PHE A 151 -10.24 27.43 -2.60
N SER A 152 -10.70 28.46 -1.90
CA SER A 152 -11.53 28.40 -0.68
C SER A 152 -12.80 27.52 -0.78
N PHE A 153 -13.41 27.38 -1.94
CA PHE A 153 -14.60 26.55 -2.14
C PHE A 153 -14.39 25.04 -1.98
N PHE A 154 -13.21 24.56 -2.27
CA PHE A 154 -12.88 23.15 -2.14
C PHE A 154 -12.56 22.80 -0.67
N GLN A 155 -11.91 23.70 0.04
CA GLN A 155 -11.53 23.55 1.45
C GLN A 155 -12.74 23.36 2.38
N GLU A 156 -13.81 24.14 2.21
CA GLU A 156 -15.00 24.01 3.04
C GLU A 156 -15.72 22.67 2.86
N LYS A 157 -15.80 22.15 1.63
CA LYS A 157 -16.46 20.88 1.34
C LYS A 157 -15.63 19.67 1.79
N VAL A 158 -14.32 19.74 1.64
CA VAL A 158 -13.39 18.72 2.13
C VAL A 158 -13.35 18.72 3.66
N MET A 159 -13.32 19.86 4.31
CA MET A 159 -13.39 19.98 5.77
C MET A 159 -14.67 19.38 6.33
N HIS A 160 -15.81 19.55 5.66
CA HIS A 160 -17.07 18.95 6.08
C HIS A 160 -17.06 17.41 5.96
N ILE A 161 -16.45 16.86 4.90
CA ILE A 161 -16.25 15.43 4.74
C ILE A 161 -15.29 14.89 5.80
N VAL A 162 -14.18 15.57 6.05
CA VAL A 162 -13.18 15.23 7.07
C VAL A 162 -13.80 15.29 8.47
N TYR A 163 -14.61 16.27 8.77
CA TYR A 163 -15.28 16.41 10.07
C TYR A 163 -16.26 15.26 10.34
N ASN A 164 -17.04 14.86 9.33
CA ASN A 164 -18.01 13.76 9.47
C ASN A 164 -17.37 12.36 9.47
N TYR A 165 -16.13 12.23 9.02
CA TYR A 165 -15.39 10.96 8.92
C TYR A 165 -14.00 11.04 9.59
N GLY A 166 -13.89 11.78 10.69
CA GLY A 166 -12.62 12.10 11.38
C GLY A 166 -11.73 10.91 11.69
N ASN A 167 -12.27 9.73 11.99
CA ASN A 167 -11.49 8.49 12.15
C ASN A 167 -10.80 8.02 10.86
N PHE A 168 -11.29 8.44 9.71
CA PHE A 168 -10.72 8.13 8.40
C PHE A 168 -9.51 9.03 8.09
N PHE A 169 -9.52 10.26 8.61
CA PHE A 169 -8.43 11.24 8.40
C PHE A 169 -7.14 10.86 9.13
N TYR A 170 -7.23 10.35 10.35
CA TYR A 170 -6.05 9.87 11.09
C TYR A 170 -5.31 8.76 10.34
N SER A 171 -6.04 7.87 9.66
CA SER A 171 -5.42 6.83 8.84
C SER A 171 -4.75 7.37 7.58
N PHE A 172 -5.20 8.51 7.04
CA PHE A 172 -4.61 9.16 5.86
C PHE A 172 -3.29 9.86 6.19
N GLN A 173 -3.24 10.59 7.29
CA GLN A 173 -2.01 11.24 7.75
C GLN A 173 -0.93 10.21 8.06
N SER A 174 -1.26 9.16 8.80
CA SER A 174 -0.32 8.05 9.08
C SER A 174 0.17 7.36 7.82
N ALA A 175 -0.71 7.16 6.81
CA ALA A 175 -0.31 6.58 5.54
C ALA A 175 0.64 7.50 4.75
N TYR A 176 0.42 8.81 4.79
CA TYR A 176 1.31 9.80 4.19
C TYR A 176 2.68 9.82 4.87
N GLU A 177 2.72 9.94 6.21
CA GLU A 177 3.95 9.98 7.00
C GLU A 177 4.81 8.72 6.79
N LYS A 178 4.19 7.54 6.73
CA LYS A 178 4.90 6.28 6.46
C LYS A 178 5.54 6.24 5.07
N LYS A 179 4.97 6.92 4.08
CA LYS A 179 5.51 6.99 2.72
C LYS A 179 6.63 8.00 2.56
N LEU A 180 6.60 9.11 3.35
CA LEU A 180 7.57 10.21 3.25
C LEU A 180 9.03 9.74 3.27
N LYS A 181 9.34 8.68 3.99
CA LYS A 181 10.71 8.16 4.10
C LYS A 181 11.26 7.50 2.84
N TYR A 182 10.37 7.21 1.86
CA TYR A 182 10.76 6.53 0.62
C TYR A 182 10.52 7.39 -0.61
N VAL A 183 9.55 8.30 -0.57
CA VAL A 183 9.07 9.04 -1.73
C VAL A 183 10.09 10.05 -2.20
N ASP A 184 10.44 10.01 -3.49
CA ASP A 184 11.29 11.00 -4.15
C ASP A 184 10.44 12.14 -4.70
N HIS A 185 9.27 11.84 -5.25
CA HIS A 185 8.32 12.86 -5.71
C HIS A 185 6.87 12.40 -5.59
N TRP A 186 5.96 13.36 -5.63
CA TRP A 186 4.53 13.14 -5.52
C TRP A 186 3.83 13.45 -6.82
N GLU A 187 2.92 12.57 -7.24
CA GLU A 187 2.08 12.75 -8.41
C GLU A 187 0.63 13.04 -8.02
N GLY A 188 0.09 14.16 -8.51
CA GLY A 188 -1.31 14.53 -8.25
C GLY A 188 -2.30 13.50 -8.76
N ARG A 189 -3.29 13.16 -7.93
CA ARG A 189 -4.43 12.28 -8.29
C ARG A 189 -5.72 13.06 -8.16
N TYR A 190 -6.50 13.09 -9.25
CA TYR A 190 -7.67 13.95 -9.40
C TYR A 190 -8.95 13.13 -9.43
N PHE A 191 -10.01 13.69 -8.88
CA PHE A 191 -11.34 13.14 -8.95
C PHE A 191 -12.11 13.78 -10.10
N ALA A 192 -12.42 13.00 -11.14
CA ALA A 192 -13.21 13.46 -12.26
C ALA A 192 -14.67 13.04 -12.08
N TYR A 193 -15.61 13.99 -12.26
CA TYR A 193 -17.03 13.76 -12.20
C TYR A 193 -17.78 14.52 -13.29
N ARG A 194 -19.00 14.06 -13.61
CA ARG A 194 -19.78 14.63 -14.72
C ARG A 194 -20.14 16.10 -14.45
N LYS A 195 -19.93 16.96 -15.44
CA LYS A 195 -20.35 18.37 -15.40
C LYS A 195 -21.85 18.46 -15.06
N GLY A 196 -22.18 19.27 -14.06
CA GLY A 196 -23.55 19.43 -13.55
C GLY A 196 -23.95 18.45 -12.43
N SER A 197 -23.11 17.45 -12.10
CA SER A 197 -23.31 16.63 -10.89
C SER A 197 -22.90 17.40 -9.64
N ASN A 198 -23.57 17.08 -8.52
CA ASN A 198 -23.16 17.62 -7.22
C ASN A 198 -21.90 16.86 -6.73
N PHE A 199 -20.81 17.59 -6.52
CA PHE A 199 -19.54 17.02 -6.04
C PHE A 199 -19.72 16.24 -4.71
N GLY A 200 -20.45 16.82 -3.75
CA GLY A 200 -20.69 16.17 -2.47
C GLY A 200 -21.43 14.84 -2.61
N PHE A 201 -22.43 14.78 -3.49
CA PHE A 201 -23.17 13.55 -3.76
C PHE A 201 -22.27 12.50 -4.44
N ALA A 202 -21.47 12.88 -5.43
CA ALA A 202 -20.52 11.97 -6.10
C ALA A 202 -19.48 11.41 -5.11
N THR A 203 -18.98 12.25 -4.20
CA THR A 203 -18.05 11.83 -3.14
C THR A 203 -18.71 10.87 -2.15
N MET A 204 -19.94 11.16 -1.73
CA MET A 204 -20.69 10.26 -0.84
C MET A 204 -20.97 8.90 -1.49
N GLN A 205 -21.28 8.87 -2.79
CA GLN A 205 -21.43 7.61 -3.53
C GLN A 205 -20.11 6.82 -3.56
N LEU A 206 -18.99 7.49 -3.83
CA LEU A 206 -17.66 6.85 -3.83
C LEU A 206 -17.34 6.24 -2.46
N LEU A 207 -17.52 7.01 -1.38
CA LEU A 207 -17.30 6.52 -0.01
C LEU A 207 -18.22 5.35 0.35
N SER A 208 -19.47 5.40 -0.11
CA SER A 208 -20.41 4.28 0.05
C SER A 208 -19.96 3.01 -0.68
N LEU A 209 -19.33 3.15 -1.86
CA LEU A 209 -18.77 2.00 -2.60
C LEU A 209 -17.58 1.37 -1.88
N ILE A 210 -16.70 2.20 -1.29
CA ILE A 210 -15.55 1.74 -0.51
C ILE A 210 -15.99 0.94 0.73
N GLY A 211 -17.13 1.33 1.34
CA GLY A 211 -17.68 0.68 2.54
C GLY A 211 -18.65 -0.47 2.28
N LYS A 212 -19.06 -0.70 1.01
CA LYS A 212 -20.04 -1.76 0.69
C LYS A 212 -19.36 -3.11 0.55
N GLU A 213 -19.95 -4.13 1.19
CA GLU A 213 -19.69 -5.52 0.86
C GLU A 213 -20.17 -5.83 -0.56
N LYS A 214 -19.45 -6.71 -1.27
CA LYS A 214 -20.02 -7.36 -2.43
C LYS A 214 -21.16 -8.25 -1.90
N GLY A 215 -22.41 -7.86 -2.11
CA GLY A 215 -23.53 -8.75 -1.85
C GLY A 215 -23.35 -10.04 -2.66
N ASN A 216 -23.68 -11.13 -2.02
CA ASN A 216 -23.77 -12.45 -2.68
C ASN A 216 -24.67 -12.35 -3.91
#